data_01022c66c8475b13cef0b054721eb4f4
#
_entry.id   01022c66c8475b13cef0b054721eb4f4
#
_cell.length_a   1.000
_cell.length_b   1.000
_cell.length_c   1.000
_cell.angle_alpha   90.00
_cell.angle_beta   90.00
_cell.angle_gamma   90.00
#
_symmetry.space_group_name_H-M   'P 1'
#
loop_
_entity.id
_entity.type
_entity.pdbx_description
1 polymer ?
#
loop_
_entity_poly.entity_id
_entity_poly.type
_entity_poly.pdbx_seq_one_letter_code
_entity_poly.pdbx_strand_id
1 'polypeptide(L)'
;MAQPQRDVKRTALRNSPLFQAMQPEELDTILGFATERRVLKGQMIVQKGDEGSSMMAVLSGRVRISAVNAEGKEITLNVINQGEVFGEIALLDGQPRSADAYAIEDTSLLVVERRHFMPFLASNQTLATRLLAVLCERLRSTSLALEQIALFDLEARLARLILKLAADYGRPSADGTRIEMKLSQRDISNLVASSRESVNKQLGHWRDSGVLAFESGYIVVRRSADLQALVER
;
A
#
# COMPACT_ATOMS: atom_id res chain seq x y z
N MET A 1 -10.28 16.37 22.82
CA MET A 1 -10.65 16.41 21.39
C MET A 1 -12.14 16.72 21.28
N ALA A 2 -12.55 17.56 20.32
CA ALA A 2 -13.98 17.85 20.07
C ALA A 2 -14.69 16.60 19.54
N GLN A 3 -15.92 16.36 19.97
CA GLN A 3 -16.76 15.20 19.60
C GLN A 3 -16.76 14.90 18.09
N PRO A 4 -16.97 15.90 17.18
CA PRO A 4 -17.00 15.65 15.73
C PRO A 4 -15.69 15.07 15.16
N GLN A 5 -14.56 15.47 15.71
CA GLN A 5 -13.24 15.01 15.25
C GLN A 5 -12.97 13.56 15.70
N ARG A 6 -13.53 13.15 16.83
CA ARG A 6 -13.46 11.78 17.34
C ARG A 6 -14.33 10.83 16.49
N ASP A 7 -15.50 11.27 16.06
CA ASP A 7 -16.41 10.49 15.22
C ASP A 7 -15.84 10.25 13.81
N VAL A 8 -15.16 11.23 13.22
CA VAL A 8 -14.45 11.06 11.93
C VAL A 8 -13.34 10.01 12.03
N LYS A 9 -12.54 10.06 13.10
CA LYS A 9 -11.46 9.07 13.34
C LYS A 9 -12.02 7.67 13.58
N ARG A 10 -13.11 7.58 14.35
CA ARG A 10 -13.79 6.29 14.59
C ARG A 10 -14.32 5.69 13.29
N THR A 11 -14.91 6.50 12.42
CA THR A 11 -15.38 6.06 11.10
C THR A 11 -14.23 5.58 10.23
N ALA A 12 -13.10 6.29 10.20
CA ALA A 12 -11.92 5.88 9.45
C ALA A 12 -11.33 4.54 9.96
N LEU A 13 -11.28 4.34 11.28
CA LEU A 13 -10.83 3.08 11.87
C LEU A 13 -11.79 1.92 11.61
N ARG A 14 -13.10 2.15 11.60
CA ARG A 14 -14.11 1.11 11.29
C ARG A 14 -14.01 0.57 9.87
N ASN A 15 -13.47 1.34 8.95
CA ASN A 15 -13.18 0.87 7.59
C ASN A 15 -11.93 -0.01 7.50
N SER A 16 -11.18 -0.15 8.59
CA SER A 16 -9.99 -0.99 8.66
C SER A 16 -10.33 -2.45 8.91
N PRO A 17 -9.78 -3.40 8.15
CA PRO A 17 -9.91 -4.84 8.43
C PRO A 17 -9.48 -5.22 9.86
N LEU A 18 -8.52 -4.48 10.44
CA LEU A 18 -8.04 -4.71 11.81
C LEU A 18 -9.07 -4.29 12.86
N PHE A 19 -9.71 -3.12 12.67
CA PHE A 19 -10.55 -2.48 13.70
C PHE A 19 -12.06 -2.60 13.48
N GLN A 20 -12.51 -3.09 12.31
CA GLN A 20 -13.94 -3.12 11.93
C GLN A 20 -14.83 -3.96 12.89
N ALA A 21 -14.25 -4.97 13.54
CA ALA A 21 -14.99 -5.85 14.47
C ALA A 21 -14.95 -5.37 15.92
N MET A 22 -14.26 -4.25 16.21
CA MET A 22 -14.15 -3.72 17.56
C MET A 22 -15.44 -3.00 17.98
N GLN A 23 -15.77 -3.13 19.27
CA GLN A 23 -16.85 -2.36 19.85
C GLN A 23 -16.50 -0.87 19.94
N PRO A 24 -17.50 0.04 19.95
CA PRO A 24 -17.25 1.48 20.04
C PRO A 24 -16.34 1.89 21.20
N GLU A 25 -16.48 1.25 22.35
CA GLU A 25 -15.74 1.51 23.58
C GLU A 25 -14.26 1.10 23.45
N GLU A 26 -13.99 0.02 22.72
CA GLU A 26 -12.63 -0.45 22.41
C GLU A 26 -11.91 0.51 21.46
N LEU A 27 -12.62 1.01 20.43
CA LEU A 27 -12.10 2.04 19.55
C LEU A 27 -11.82 3.34 20.29
N ASP A 28 -12.69 3.72 21.23
CA ASP A 28 -12.49 4.89 22.07
C ASP A 28 -11.26 4.75 22.97
N THR A 29 -10.99 3.54 23.45
CA THR A 29 -9.78 3.25 24.22
C THR A 29 -8.52 3.47 23.37
N ILE A 30 -8.48 2.95 22.15
CA ILE A 30 -7.38 3.20 21.20
C ILE A 30 -7.23 4.70 20.90
N LEU A 31 -8.32 5.39 20.59
CA LEU A 31 -8.32 6.82 20.32
C LEU A 31 -7.87 7.66 21.53
N GLY A 32 -8.04 7.14 22.73
CA GLY A 32 -7.64 7.79 23.98
C GLY A 32 -6.12 7.91 24.16
N PHE A 33 -5.35 6.94 23.66
CA PHE A 33 -3.88 6.95 23.75
C PHE A 33 -3.17 7.15 22.41
N ALA A 34 -3.91 7.25 21.31
CA ALA A 34 -3.35 7.50 20.01
C ALA A 34 -3.15 8.99 19.73
N THR A 35 -2.12 9.33 18.98
CA THR A 35 -1.81 10.69 18.53
C THR A 35 -1.98 10.81 17.03
N GLU A 36 -2.39 12.01 16.54
CA GLU A 36 -2.47 12.28 15.10
C GLU A 36 -1.16 12.90 14.61
N ARG A 37 -0.69 12.42 13.45
CA ARG A 37 0.47 12.98 12.74
C ARG A 37 0.07 13.26 11.30
N ARG A 38 0.30 14.50 10.84
CA ARG A 38 0.14 14.88 9.43
C ARG A 38 1.48 14.86 8.73
N VAL A 39 1.50 14.35 7.52
CA VAL A 39 2.70 14.18 6.71
C VAL A 39 2.38 14.65 5.29
N LEU A 40 3.23 15.50 4.74
CA LEU A 40 3.07 16.02 3.38
C LEU A 40 3.53 14.98 2.36
N LYS A 41 2.97 15.07 1.16
CA LYS A 41 3.39 14.25 0.02
C LYS A 41 4.91 14.24 -0.15
N GLY A 42 5.48 13.06 -0.33
CA GLY A 42 6.91 12.83 -0.53
C GLY A 42 7.74 12.75 0.76
N GLN A 43 7.18 13.08 1.92
CA GLN A 43 7.92 12.99 3.19
C GLN A 43 8.07 11.53 3.65
N MET A 44 9.22 11.25 4.22
CA MET A 44 9.51 10.00 4.92
C MET A 44 8.79 9.98 6.27
N ILE A 45 8.12 8.87 6.56
CA ILE A 45 7.39 8.64 7.82
C ILE A 45 8.25 7.87 8.80
N VAL A 46 8.85 6.78 8.34
CA VAL A 46 9.82 5.95 9.08
C VAL A 46 10.90 5.45 8.11
N GLN A 47 12.09 5.20 8.62
CA GLN A 47 13.22 4.66 7.89
C GLN A 47 13.50 3.23 8.33
N LYS A 48 13.91 2.36 7.40
CA LYS A 48 14.38 1.01 7.68
C LYS A 48 15.58 1.05 8.64
N GLY A 49 15.53 0.24 9.68
CA GLY A 49 16.57 0.18 10.71
C GLY A 49 16.34 1.09 11.91
N ASP A 50 15.45 2.09 11.82
CA ASP A 50 15.07 2.91 12.97
C ASP A 50 14.38 2.07 14.06
N GLU A 51 14.41 2.55 15.30
CA GLU A 51 13.65 1.97 16.40
C GLU A 51 12.16 1.94 16.11
N GLY A 52 11.51 0.80 16.30
CA GLY A 52 10.12 0.52 15.94
C GLY A 52 9.15 0.47 17.12
N SER A 53 8.95 1.57 17.84
CA SER A 53 8.10 1.63 19.05
C SER A 53 6.62 1.97 18.81
N SER A 54 6.17 2.06 17.55
CA SER A 54 4.79 2.43 17.22
C SER A 54 4.28 1.76 15.95
N MET A 55 2.96 1.63 15.80
CA MET A 55 2.28 1.38 14.54
C MET A 55 1.43 2.58 14.15
N MET A 56 1.04 2.66 12.89
CA MET A 56 0.25 3.75 12.35
C MET A 56 -0.92 3.23 11.54
N ALA A 57 -2.10 3.85 11.71
CA ALA A 57 -3.26 3.65 10.84
C ALA A 57 -3.42 4.88 9.93
N VAL A 58 -3.70 4.67 8.64
CA VAL A 58 -3.92 5.74 7.68
C VAL A 58 -5.36 6.25 7.83
N LEU A 59 -5.53 7.48 8.32
CA LEU A 59 -6.83 8.14 8.44
C LEU A 59 -7.29 8.74 7.11
N SER A 60 -6.35 9.28 6.34
CA SER A 60 -6.55 9.79 4.98
C SER A 60 -5.22 9.79 4.24
N GLY A 61 -5.26 9.74 2.91
CA GLY A 61 -4.07 9.66 2.09
C GLY A 61 -3.60 8.22 1.87
N ARG A 62 -2.35 8.05 1.41
CA ARG A 62 -1.73 6.75 1.12
C ARG A 62 -0.24 6.77 1.45
N VAL A 63 0.26 5.61 1.88
CA VAL A 63 1.65 5.40 2.27
C VAL A 63 2.26 4.29 1.43
N ARG A 64 3.45 4.54 0.85
CA ARG A 64 4.26 3.52 0.18
C ARG A 64 5.24 2.91 1.16
N ILE A 65 5.24 1.60 1.26
CA ILE A 65 6.26 0.82 1.97
C ILE A 65 7.28 0.35 0.93
N SER A 66 8.56 0.65 1.15
CA SER A 66 9.61 0.35 0.18
C SER A 66 10.89 -0.16 0.84
N ALA A 67 11.72 -0.82 0.02
CA ALA A 67 13.09 -1.16 0.38
C ALA A 67 14.03 -0.55 -0.66
N VAL A 68 15.14 0.00 -0.18
CA VAL A 68 16.17 0.62 -1.02
C VAL A 68 17.51 -0.10 -0.77
N ASN A 69 18.23 -0.43 -1.83
CA ASN A 69 19.58 -0.99 -1.72
C ASN A 69 20.65 0.12 -1.67
N ALA A 70 21.90 -0.27 -1.43
CA ALA A 70 23.04 0.67 -1.34
C ALA A 70 23.27 1.48 -2.63
N GLU A 71 22.81 1.00 -3.77
CA GLU A 71 22.91 1.66 -5.09
C GLU A 71 21.74 2.61 -5.36
N GLY A 72 20.81 2.76 -4.39
CA GLY A 72 19.62 3.62 -4.52
C GLY A 72 18.50 3.01 -5.36
N LYS A 73 18.58 1.72 -5.73
CA LYS A 73 17.47 1.01 -6.38
C LYS A 73 16.39 0.73 -5.36
N GLU A 74 15.20 1.22 -5.66
CA GLU A 74 14.03 1.10 -4.80
C GLU A 74 13.04 0.08 -5.37
N ILE A 75 12.43 -0.72 -4.48
CA ILE A 75 11.27 -1.55 -4.78
C ILE A 75 10.12 -1.17 -3.86
N THR A 76 8.90 -1.16 -4.39
CA THR A 76 7.68 -1.00 -3.57
C THR A 76 7.25 -2.37 -3.07
N LEU A 77 7.23 -2.52 -1.75
CA LEU A 77 6.78 -3.75 -1.09
C LEU A 77 5.26 -3.76 -0.92
N ASN A 78 4.68 -2.59 -0.59
CA ASN A 78 3.23 -2.44 -0.42
C ASN A 78 2.81 -0.98 -0.56
N VAL A 79 1.52 -0.75 -0.84
CA VAL A 79 0.86 0.55 -0.73
C VAL A 79 -0.26 0.42 0.30
N ILE A 80 -0.18 1.23 1.35
CA ILE A 80 -1.13 1.24 2.46
C ILE A 80 -2.16 2.32 2.19
N ASN A 81 -3.40 1.93 2.09
CA ASN A 81 -4.53 2.81 1.81
C ASN A 81 -5.20 3.30 3.11
N GLN A 82 -6.16 4.21 2.96
CA GLN A 82 -6.99 4.64 4.07
C GLN A 82 -7.65 3.44 4.77
N GLY A 83 -7.61 3.43 6.10
CA GLY A 83 -8.12 2.36 6.95
C GLY A 83 -7.09 1.25 7.23
N GLU A 84 -6.02 1.13 6.47
CA GLU A 84 -4.99 0.11 6.70
C GLU A 84 -3.93 0.58 7.71
N VAL A 85 -3.19 -0.38 8.26
CA VAL A 85 -2.13 -0.14 9.25
C VAL A 85 -0.76 -0.52 8.71
N PHE A 86 0.29 0.09 9.26
CA PHE A 86 1.69 -0.28 8.99
C PHE A 86 2.57 -0.03 10.21
N GLY A 87 3.79 -0.59 10.19
CA GLY A 87 4.74 -0.51 11.31
C GLY A 87 4.41 -1.46 12.46
N GLU A 88 3.45 -2.34 12.28
CA GLU A 88 3.02 -3.35 13.25
C GLU A 88 4.09 -4.41 13.49
N ILE A 89 4.94 -4.74 12.50
CA ILE A 89 5.99 -5.77 12.63
C ILE A 89 6.92 -5.38 13.79
N ALA A 90 7.56 -4.21 13.67
CA ALA A 90 8.48 -3.70 14.69
C ALA A 90 7.79 -3.45 16.05
N LEU A 91 6.49 -3.06 16.03
CA LEU A 91 5.72 -2.92 17.26
C LEU A 91 5.51 -4.27 17.97
N LEU A 92 5.29 -5.36 17.22
CA LEU A 92 5.02 -6.68 17.78
C LEU A 92 6.29 -7.37 18.24
N ASP A 93 7.32 -7.43 17.41
CA ASP A 93 8.56 -8.17 17.68
C ASP A 93 9.63 -7.37 18.43
N GLY A 94 9.48 -6.04 18.50
CA GLY A 94 10.45 -5.14 19.14
C GLY A 94 11.75 -4.98 18.38
N GLN A 95 11.80 -5.43 17.10
CA GLN A 95 12.95 -5.25 16.23
C GLN A 95 12.90 -3.89 15.51
N PRO A 96 14.00 -3.44 14.91
CA PRO A 96 14.02 -2.24 14.09
C PRO A 96 13.02 -2.29 12.93
N ARG A 97 12.65 -1.12 12.37
CA ARG A 97 11.79 -1.00 11.20
C ARG A 97 12.29 -1.87 10.06
N SER A 98 11.43 -2.71 9.50
CA SER A 98 11.75 -3.67 8.42
C SER A 98 11.83 -3.03 7.04
N ALA A 99 11.24 -1.83 6.85
CA ALA A 99 11.14 -1.12 5.58
C ALA A 99 11.02 0.39 5.79
N ASP A 100 11.26 1.15 4.72
CA ASP A 100 10.95 2.57 4.65
C ASP A 100 9.46 2.80 4.42
N ALA A 101 8.93 3.92 4.91
CA ALA A 101 7.56 4.36 4.61
C ALA A 101 7.54 5.83 4.20
N TYR A 102 6.87 6.13 3.08
CA TYR A 102 6.74 7.47 2.51
C TYR A 102 5.29 7.81 2.23
N ALA A 103 4.89 9.05 2.50
CA ALA A 103 3.61 9.57 2.08
C ALA A 103 3.62 9.81 0.55
N ILE A 104 2.73 9.16 -0.21
CA ILE A 104 2.61 9.38 -1.66
C ILE A 104 1.59 10.45 -2.02
N GLU A 105 0.82 10.89 -1.05
CA GLU A 105 -0.03 12.09 -1.08
C GLU A 105 -0.10 12.69 0.34
N ASP A 106 -0.72 13.85 0.53
CA ASP A 106 -0.90 14.42 1.87
C ASP A 106 -1.68 13.44 2.74
N THR A 107 -1.08 13.02 3.83
CA THR A 107 -1.53 11.88 4.64
C THR A 107 -1.72 12.27 6.09
N SER A 108 -2.83 11.84 6.68
CA SER A 108 -3.07 11.88 8.12
C SER A 108 -2.99 10.48 8.71
N LEU A 109 -2.21 10.34 9.77
CA LEU A 109 -1.92 9.08 10.44
C LEU A 109 -2.41 9.13 11.89
N LEU A 110 -2.93 8.02 12.36
CA LEU A 110 -3.14 7.75 13.78
C LEU A 110 -1.97 6.91 14.27
N VAL A 111 -1.17 7.44 15.19
CA VAL A 111 0.02 6.78 15.74
C VAL A 111 -0.32 6.15 17.07
N VAL A 112 -0.04 4.87 17.22
CA VAL A 112 -0.28 4.09 18.42
C VAL A 112 1.05 3.51 18.92
N GLU A 113 1.45 3.89 20.14
CA GLU A 113 2.70 3.44 20.72
C GLU A 113 2.60 2.02 21.31
N ARG A 114 3.68 1.26 21.21
CA ARG A 114 3.81 -0.11 21.68
C ARG A 114 3.40 -0.26 23.15
N ARG A 115 3.84 0.67 24.02
CA ARG A 115 3.56 0.64 25.47
C ARG A 115 2.05 0.63 25.81
N HIS A 116 1.22 1.24 24.94
CA HIS A 116 -0.23 1.28 25.11
C HIS A 116 -0.93 0.15 24.36
N PHE A 117 -0.43 -0.17 23.15
CA PHE A 117 -1.06 -1.17 22.31
C PHE A 117 -0.88 -2.60 22.81
N MET A 118 0.31 -2.98 23.31
CA MET A 118 0.59 -4.36 23.72
C MET A 118 -0.27 -4.85 24.89
N PRO A 119 -0.46 -4.06 25.98
CA PRO A 119 -1.38 -4.45 27.03
C PRO A 119 -2.83 -4.58 26.53
N PHE A 120 -3.26 -3.66 25.66
CA PHE A 120 -4.60 -3.69 25.08
C PHE A 120 -4.79 -4.92 24.17
N LEU A 121 -3.80 -5.24 23.33
CA LEU A 121 -3.80 -6.44 22.48
C LEU A 121 -3.87 -7.73 23.33
N ALA A 122 -3.11 -7.81 24.42
CA ALA A 122 -3.08 -8.96 25.31
C ALA A 122 -4.44 -9.23 25.98
N SER A 123 -5.24 -8.19 26.22
CA SER A 123 -6.59 -8.31 26.80
C SER A 123 -7.70 -8.46 25.77
N ASN A 124 -7.39 -8.36 24.47
CA ASN A 124 -8.39 -8.37 23.38
C ASN A 124 -8.11 -9.46 22.34
N GLN A 125 -8.68 -10.65 22.58
CA GLN A 125 -8.48 -11.81 21.71
C GLN A 125 -8.99 -11.57 20.27
N THR A 126 -10.08 -10.83 20.12
CA THR A 126 -10.65 -10.51 18.80
C THR A 126 -9.68 -9.67 17.98
N LEU A 127 -9.08 -8.63 18.60
CA LEU A 127 -8.07 -7.80 17.95
C LEU A 127 -6.82 -8.61 17.59
N ALA A 128 -6.36 -9.47 18.50
CA ALA A 128 -5.20 -10.33 18.26
C ALA A 128 -5.43 -11.27 17.05
N THR A 129 -6.60 -11.90 16.97
CA THR A 129 -6.96 -12.77 15.83
C THR A 129 -7.03 -11.97 14.51
N ARG A 130 -7.58 -10.76 14.54
CA ARG A 130 -7.62 -9.87 13.36
C ARG A 130 -6.23 -9.43 12.91
N LEU A 131 -5.37 -9.10 13.86
CA LEU A 131 -3.98 -8.72 13.54
C LEU A 131 -3.23 -9.89 12.90
N LEU A 132 -3.40 -11.12 13.40
CA LEU A 132 -2.86 -12.32 12.77
C LEU A 132 -3.38 -12.50 11.34
N ALA A 133 -4.67 -12.27 11.08
CA ALA A 133 -5.23 -12.34 9.73
C ALA A 133 -4.59 -11.32 8.79
N VAL A 134 -4.38 -10.07 9.24
CA VAL A 134 -3.67 -9.03 8.47
C VAL A 134 -2.22 -9.47 8.16
N LEU A 135 -1.51 -10.03 9.14
CA LEU A 135 -0.14 -10.53 8.93
C LEU A 135 -0.10 -11.72 7.95
N CYS A 136 -1.05 -12.64 8.03
CA CYS A 136 -1.18 -13.76 7.09
C CYS A 136 -1.46 -13.26 5.66
N GLU A 137 -2.29 -12.25 5.50
CA GLU A 137 -2.55 -11.63 4.18
C GLU A 137 -1.28 -10.98 3.61
N ARG A 138 -0.53 -10.26 4.44
CA ARG A 138 0.78 -9.69 4.03
C ARG A 138 1.79 -10.74 3.66
N LEU A 139 1.88 -11.83 4.40
CA LEU A 139 2.76 -12.95 4.09
C LEU A 139 2.40 -13.56 2.73
N ARG A 140 1.12 -13.82 2.47
CA ARG A 140 0.65 -14.30 1.16
C ARG A 140 0.98 -13.33 0.03
N SER A 141 0.72 -12.04 0.22
CA SER A 141 1.03 -11.01 -0.78
C SER A 141 2.54 -10.92 -1.07
N THR A 142 3.37 -11.03 -0.04
CA THR A 142 4.83 -11.03 -0.19
C THR A 142 5.31 -12.30 -0.91
N SER A 143 4.74 -13.46 -0.59
CA SER A 143 5.07 -14.73 -1.27
C SER A 143 4.70 -14.67 -2.75
N LEU A 144 3.52 -14.15 -3.10
CA LEU A 144 3.09 -13.94 -4.49
C LEU A 144 4.00 -12.94 -5.23
N ALA A 145 4.42 -11.85 -4.57
CA ALA A 145 5.34 -10.90 -5.18
C ALA A 145 6.72 -11.53 -5.46
N LEU A 146 7.22 -12.35 -4.53
CA LEU A 146 8.46 -13.11 -4.72
C LEU A 146 8.35 -14.10 -5.88
N GLU A 147 7.25 -14.85 -5.94
CA GLU A 147 6.95 -15.79 -7.04
C GLU A 147 6.95 -15.05 -8.39
N GLN A 148 6.28 -13.89 -8.47
CA GLN A 148 6.27 -13.09 -9.70
C GLN A 148 7.65 -12.63 -10.14
N ILE A 149 8.50 -12.21 -9.20
CA ILE A 149 9.86 -11.77 -9.52
C ILE A 149 10.74 -12.95 -9.96
N ALA A 150 10.55 -14.12 -9.37
CA ALA A 150 11.38 -15.30 -9.62
C ALA A 150 11.00 -16.06 -10.90
N LEU A 151 9.69 -16.13 -11.22
CA LEU A 151 9.20 -17.00 -12.28
C LEU A 151 8.75 -16.29 -13.56
N PHE A 152 8.48 -14.97 -13.50
CA PHE A 152 7.95 -14.23 -14.64
C PHE A 152 8.89 -13.14 -15.12
N ASP A 153 8.96 -12.96 -16.44
CA ASP A 153 9.69 -11.86 -17.06
C ASP A 153 9.03 -10.49 -16.79
N LEU A 154 9.70 -9.42 -17.19
CA LEU A 154 9.19 -8.06 -16.99
C LEU A 154 7.86 -7.84 -17.71
N GLU A 155 7.70 -8.39 -18.92
CA GLU A 155 6.51 -8.18 -19.73
C GLU A 155 5.26 -8.75 -19.03
N ALA A 156 5.34 -9.99 -18.54
CA ALA A 156 4.25 -10.63 -17.79
C ALA A 156 3.95 -9.91 -16.46
N ARG A 157 4.98 -9.49 -15.71
CA ARG A 157 4.81 -8.74 -14.45
C ARG A 157 4.13 -7.40 -14.69
N LEU A 158 4.53 -6.68 -15.74
CA LEU A 158 3.97 -5.39 -16.09
C LEU A 158 2.52 -5.53 -16.58
N ALA A 159 2.22 -6.58 -17.38
CA ALA A 159 0.85 -6.90 -17.81
C ALA A 159 -0.07 -7.16 -16.61
N ARG A 160 0.36 -7.98 -15.65
CA ARG A 160 -0.37 -8.25 -14.42
C ARG A 160 -0.64 -7.00 -13.60
N LEU A 161 0.38 -6.13 -13.45
CA LEU A 161 0.21 -4.85 -12.75
C LEU A 161 -0.85 -3.97 -13.43
N ILE A 162 -0.77 -3.80 -14.75
CA ILE A 162 -1.72 -2.96 -15.50
C ILE A 162 -3.14 -3.52 -15.41
N LEU A 163 -3.31 -4.83 -15.57
CA LEU A 163 -4.63 -5.49 -15.43
C LEU A 163 -5.21 -5.33 -14.01
N LYS A 164 -4.38 -5.48 -12.98
CA LYS A 164 -4.79 -5.24 -11.59
C LYS A 164 -5.22 -3.79 -11.36
N LEU A 165 -4.43 -2.84 -11.82
CA LEU A 165 -4.78 -1.41 -11.71
C LEU A 165 -6.06 -1.07 -12.48
N ALA A 166 -6.29 -1.71 -13.63
CA ALA A 166 -7.51 -1.53 -14.40
C ALA A 166 -8.74 -2.13 -13.67
N ALA A 167 -8.57 -3.25 -12.95
CA ALA A 167 -9.63 -3.83 -12.13
C ALA A 167 -9.96 -2.97 -10.90
N ASP A 168 -8.93 -2.48 -10.19
CA ASP A 168 -9.09 -1.75 -8.93
C ASP A 168 -9.51 -0.29 -9.15
N TYR A 169 -8.99 0.39 -10.20
CA TYR A 169 -9.13 1.83 -10.44
C TYR A 169 -9.62 2.16 -11.84
N GLY A 170 -10.05 1.19 -12.62
CA GLY A 170 -10.49 1.40 -14.00
C GLY A 170 -11.87 2.04 -14.11
N ARG A 171 -12.01 2.95 -15.07
CA ARG A 171 -13.29 3.51 -15.50
C ARG A 171 -13.44 3.32 -17.01
N PRO A 172 -14.64 2.95 -17.50
CA PRO A 172 -14.89 2.90 -18.93
C PRO A 172 -14.60 4.27 -19.58
N SER A 173 -13.93 4.26 -20.72
CA SER A 173 -13.67 5.43 -21.56
C SER A 173 -14.01 5.11 -23.03
N ALA A 174 -14.00 6.11 -23.92
CA ALA A 174 -14.29 5.92 -25.34
C ALA A 174 -13.35 4.90 -25.99
N ASP A 175 -12.10 4.85 -25.55
CA ASP A 175 -11.01 4.06 -26.15
C ASP A 175 -10.63 2.81 -25.33
N GLY A 176 -11.41 2.44 -24.30
CA GLY A 176 -11.11 1.29 -23.44
C GLY A 176 -11.31 1.57 -21.96
N THR A 177 -10.44 1.03 -21.09
CA THR A 177 -10.51 1.24 -19.65
C THR A 177 -9.41 2.22 -19.21
N ARG A 178 -9.80 3.40 -18.71
CA ARG A 178 -8.87 4.39 -18.13
C ARG A 178 -8.63 4.08 -16.66
N ILE A 179 -7.36 3.99 -16.27
CA ILE A 179 -6.94 3.79 -14.87
C ILE A 179 -6.93 5.17 -14.19
N GLU A 180 -7.86 5.42 -13.26
CA GLU A 180 -8.02 6.70 -12.52
C GLU A 180 -6.94 6.92 -11.45
N MET A 181 -5.75 6.41 -11.70
CA MET A 181 -4.56 6.61 -10.88
C MET A 181 -3.41 7.11 -11.74
N LYS A 182 -2.86 8.29 -11.41
CA LYS A 182 -1.64 8.78 -12.04
C LYS A 182 -0.43 8.12 -11.38
N LEU A 183 0.29 7.34 -12.16
CA LEU A 183 1.54 6.72 -11.76
C LEU A 183 2.67 7.25 -12.62
N SER A 184 3.75 7.68 -11.98
CA SER A 184 4.98 7.97 -12.70
C SER A 184 5.63 6.67 -13.19
N GLN A 185 6.48 6.77 -14.22
CA GLN A 185 7.26 5.62 -14.68
C GLN A 185 8.16 5.04 -13.58
N ARG A 186 8.59 5.87 -12.62
CA ARG A 186 9.32 5.44 -11.44
C ARG A 186 8.44 4.60 -10.52
N ASP A 187 7.20 5.02 -10.29
CA ASP A 187 6.28 4.25 -9.44
C ASP A 187 5.99 2.88 -10.06
N ILE A 188 5.75 2.83 -11.38
CA ILE A 188 5.53 1.57 -12.10
C ILE A 188 6.78 0.67 -12.02
N SER A 189 7.98 1.23 -12.23
CA SER A 189 9.23 0.45 -12.17
C SER A 189 9.47 -0.14 -10.77
N ASN A 190 9.17 0.62 -9.72
CA ASN A 190 9.27 0.17 -8.34
C ASN A 190 8.24 -0.93 -8.01
N LEU A 191 7.03 -0.84 -8.58
CA LEU A 191 5.97 -1.85 -8.38
C LEU A 191 6.29 -3.19 -9.08
N VAL A 192 6.96 -3.16 -10.23
CA VAL A 192 7.34 -4.39 -10.95
C VAL A 192 8.78 -4.84 -10.67
N ALA A 193 9.46 -4.21 -9.71
CA ALA A 193 10.86 -4.52 -9.33
C ALA A 193 11.82 -4.56 -10.56
N SER A 194 11.76 -3.52 -11.42
CA SER A 194 12.59 -3.44 -12.63
C SER A 194 13.19 -2.05 -12.81
N SER A 195 14.08 -1.89 -13.81
CA SER A 195 14.62 -0.58 -14.13
C SER A 195 13.59 0.31 -14.83
N ARG A 196 13.66 1.63 -14.59
CA ARG A 196 12.80 2.62 -15.26
C ARG A 196 12.95 2.55 -16.79
N GLU A 197 14.17 2.32 -17.26
CA GLU A 197 14.47 2.20 -18.69
C GLU A 197 13.75 1.01 -19.32
N SER A 198 13.83 -0.17 -18.70
CA SER A 198 13.18 -1.40 -19.19
C SER A 198 11.65 -1.24 -19.20
N VAL A 199 11.08 -0.65 -18.14
CA VAL A 199 9.64 -0.37 -18.07
C VAL A 199 9.21 0.61 -19.15
N ASN A 200 9.98 1.69 -19.38
CA ASN A 200 9.66 2.66 -20.42
C ASN A 200 9.70 2.05 -21.81
N LYS A 201 10.69 1.20 -22.08
CA LYS A 201 10.79 0.49 -23.36
C LYS A 201 9.56 -0.39 -23.59
N GLN A 202 9.14 -1.14 -22.58
CA GLN A 202 7.96 -2.02 -22.70
C GLN A 202 6.65 -1.25 -22.83
N LEU A 203 6.45 -0.20 -22.03
CA LEU A 203 5.27 0.66 -22.15
C LEU A 203 5.21 1.38 -23.49
N GLY A 204 6.37 1.81 -24.03
CA GLY A 204 6.49 2.38 -25.36
C GLY A 204 6.06 1.39 -26.42
N HIS A 205 6.55 0.14 -26.36
CA HIS A 205 6.14 -0.93 -27.27
C HIS A 205 4.62 -1.15 -27.26
N TRP A 206 4.01 -1.23 -26.09
CA TRP A 206 2.55 -1.40 -25.97
C TRP A 206 1.74 -0.18 -26.43
N ARG A 207 2.28 1.03 -26.28
CA ARG A 207 1.67 2.23 -26.85
C ARG A 207 1.71 2.18 -28.38
N ASP A 208 2.88 1.89 -28.94
CA ASP A 208 3.10 1.92 -30.41
C ASP A 208 2.32 0.79 -31.11
N SER A 209 2.11 -0.34 -30.43
CA SER A 209 1.25 -1.44 -30.91
C SER A 209 -0.24 -1.24 -30.62
N GLY A 210 -0.63 -0.16 -29.91
CA GLY A 210 -2.03 0.15 -29.63
C GLY A 210 -2.68 -0.70 -28.52
N VAL A 211 -1.90 -1.40 -27.70
CA VAL A 211 -2.39 -2.13 -26.52
C VAL A 211 -2.77 -1.16 -25.42
N LEU A 212 -1.93 -0.12 -25.22
CA LEU A 212 -2.16 0.96 -24.27
C LEU A 212 -2.22 2.31 -24.97
N ALA A 213 -2.84 3.29 -24.30
CA ALA A 213 -2.68 4.70 -24.60
C ALA A 213 -2.34 5.49 -23.33
N PHE A 214 -1.80 6.70 -23.50
CA PHE A 214 -1.49 7.62 -22.40
C PHE A 214 -2.22 8.94 -22.65
N GLU A 215 -3.17 9.28 -21.79
CA GLU A 215 -4.03 10.45 -21.92
C GLU A 215 -3.91 11.32 -20.66
N SER A 216 -3.37 12.53 -20.82
CA SER A 216 -3.21 13.48 -19.70
C SER A 216 -2.52 12.88 -18.45
N GLY A 217 -1.59 11.92 -18.67
CA GLY A 217 -0.87 11.24 -17.59
C GLY A 217 -1.59 10.03 -17.00
N TYR A 218 -2.71 9.61 -17.57
CA TYR A 218 -3.42 8.37 -17.24
C TYR A 218 -3.11 7.28 -18.25
N ILE A 219 -3.13 6.03 -17.81
CA ILE A 219 -3.02 4.85 -18.67
C ILE A 219 -4.42 4.44 -19.10
N VAL A 220 -4.61 4.22 -20.41
CA VAL A 220 -5.83 3.66 -20.98
C VAL A 220 -5.51 2.28 -21.55
N VAL A 221 -6.16 1.25 -21.05
CA VAL A 221 -6.05 -0.13 -21.56
C VAL A 221 -7.04 -0.29 -22.71
N ARG A 222 -6.52 -0.37 -23.94
CA ARG A 222 -7.33 -0.52 -25.17
C ARG A 222 -7.60 -1.99 -25.48
N ARG A 223 -6.61 -2.86 -25.31
CA ARG A 223 -6.70 -4.28 -25.63
C ARG A 223 -6.28 -5.13 -24.41
N SER A 224 -7.22 -5.32 -23.48
CA SER A 224 -6.97 -6.12 -22.28
C SER A 224 -6.65 -7.58 -22.58
N ALA A 225 -7.23 -8.15 -23.64
CA ALA A 225 -6.98 -9.53 -24.05
C ALA A 225 -5.50 -9.81 -24.38
N ASP A 226 -4.80 -8.82 -25.00
CA ASP A 226 -3.37 -8.96 -25.31
C ASP A 226 -2.53 -9.03 -24.02
N LEU A 227 -2.90 -8.24 -23.00
CA LEU A 227 -2.24 -8.31 -21.68
C LEU A 227 -2.56 -9.61 -20.94
N GLN A 228 -3.81 -10.11 -21.04
CA GLN A 228 -4.21 -11.39 -20.45
C GLN A 228 -3.42 -12.56 -21.01
N ALA A 229 -3.22 -12.59 -22.33
CA ALA A 229 -2.43 -13.63 -23.00
C ALA A 229 -0.96 -13.68 -22.53
N LEU A 230 -0.39 -12.56 -22.04
CA LEU A 230 0.95 -12.52 -21.45
C LEU A 230 1.01 -13.07 -20.02
N VAL A 231 -0.11 -13.01 -19.32
CA VAL A 231 -0.24 -13.48 -17.92
C VAL A 231 -0.45 -15.00 -17.85
N GLU A 232 -1.03 -15.59 -18.90
CA GLU A 232 -1.36 -17.01 -18.99
C GLU A 232 -0.21 -17.89 -19.54
N ARG A 233 0.90 -17.28 -19.95
CA ARG A 233 2.13 -17.97 -20.38
C ARG A 233 2.96 -18.42 -19.18
#